data_d9bc055eba50d35215b61f83d243f126
#
_entry.id   d9bc055eba50d35215b61f83d243f126
#
_cell.length_a   1.000
_cell.length_b   1.000
_cell.length_c   1.000
_cell.angle_alpha   90.00
_cell.angle_beta   90.00
_cell.angle_gamma   90.00
#
_symmetry.space_group_name_H-M   'P 1'
#
loop_
_entity.id
_entity.type
_entity.pdbx_description
1 polymer ?
#
loop_
_entity_poly.entity_id
_entity_poly.type
_entity_poly.pdbx_seq_one_letter_code
_entity_poly.pdbx_strand_id
1 'polypeptide(L)'
;MDQMNDEFNATYLTFSGHVELHRFRFLYFLVMFIVYVLILCSNSIILCIIWIHKSLHEPMYIFIAALLLNSILFSTNIYPKLLIDFLSDKQVITHSHCVFQFFAYYSLGASEFLLLSAMAYDRYVSICKPLQYPTIMRKTTVSVLLFCAWIVPDCQVALPVLMLTKVKLCRFTLNGLFCNNTVNQLHCLNSRQLSIIGVIVLLDVTVLPVLFIIFTYMRILIIAYQSCGEVRIKAAQTCLPHLSYVSTGYMA
;
A
#
# COMPACT_ATOMS: atom_id res chain seq x y z
N MET A 1 24.75 -37.13 16.63
CA MET A 1 23.33 -37.21 16.22
C MET A 1 22.57 -35.93 16.57
N ASP A 2 23.25 -34.92 17.14
CA ASP A 2 22.65 -33.67 17.64
C ASP A 2 22.78 -32.45 16.71
N GLN A 3 23.40 -32.60 15.54
CA GLN A 3 23.58 -31.48 14.59
C GLN A 3 22.49 -31.38 13.50
N MET A 4 21.54 -32.32 13.47
CA MET A 4 20.49 -32.34 12.43
C MET A 4 19.13 -31.82 12.91
N ASN A 5 19.02 -31.44 14.21
CA ASN A 5 17.80 -30.88 14.80
C ASN A 5 17.78 -29.34 14.88
N ASP A 6 18.89 -28.66 14.55
CA ASP A 6 18.97 -27.19 14.64
C ASP A 6 18.47 -26.45 13.40
N GLU A 7 18.15 -27.14 12.32
CA GLU A 7 17.70 -26.52 11.05
C GLU A 7 16.23 -26.10 11.07
N PHE A 8 15.48 -26.43 12.13
CA PHE A 8 14.10 -26.00 12.35
C PHE A 8 13.94 -24.95 13.46
N ASN A 9 15.03 -24.45 14.01
CA ASN A 9 14.97 -23.32 14.95
C ASN A 9 14.60 -22.06 14.18
N ALA A 10 13.34 -21.64 14.32
CA ALA A 10 12.85 -20.36 13.82
C ALA A 10 13.81 -19.25 14.29
N THR A 11 14.59 -18.68 13.36
CA THR A 11 15.51 -17.61 13.67
C THR A 11 14.71 -16.38 14.09
N TYR A 12 14.83 -15.99 15.37
CA TYR A 12 14.17 -14.80 15.90
C TYR A 12 15.01 -13.56 15.64
N LEU A 13 14.34 -12.50 15.20
CA LEU A 13 14.88 -11.18 15.01
C LEU A 13 14.38 -10.27 16.13
N THR A 14 15.23 -9.36 16.62
CA THR A 14 14.90 -8.39 17.66
C THR A 14 14.80 -6.98 17.09
N PHE A 15 13.79 -6.21 17.55
CA PHE A 15 13.65 -4.80 17.19
C PHE A 15 14.36 -3.91 18.23
N SER A 16 15.14 -2.93 17.77
CA SER A 16 15.83 -1.96 18.65
C SER A 16 15.12 -0.60 18.72
N GLY A 17 14.16 -0.33 17.83
CA GLY A 17 13.47 0.96 17.76
C GLY A 17 12.54 1.29 18.92
N HIS A 18 12.19 0.30 19.76
CA HIS A 18 11.27 0.47 20.90
C HIS A 18 11.94 0.96 22.19
N VAL A 19 13.27 1.03 22.23
CA VAL A 19 14.03 1.33 23.47
C VAL A 19 13.66 2.70 24.05
N GLU A 20 13.49 3.71 23.20
CA GLU A 20 13.13 5.07 23.65
C GLU A 20 11.63 5.21 23.99
N LEU A 21 10.78 4.30 23.48
CA LEU A 21 9.33 4.35 23.64
C LEU A 21 8.85 3.70 24.96
N HIS A 22 9.74 3.05 25.70
CA HIS A 22 9.37 2.26 26.89
C HIS A 22 8.67 3.08 27.97
N ARG A 23 9.01 4.39 28.12
CA ARG A 23 8.42 5.28 29.13
C ARG A 23 6.91 5.55 28.91
N PHE A 24 6.47 5.57 27.65
CA PHE A 24 5.09 5.90 27.28
C PHE A 24 4.39 4.76 26.52
N ARG A 25 4.82 3.52 26.70
CA ARG A 25 4.36 2.35 25.92
C ARG A 25 2.83 2.19 25.92
N PHE A 26 2.17 2.43 27.06
CA PHE A 26 0.71 2.34 27.14
C PHE A 26 0.00 3.47 26.39
N LEU A 27 0.57 4.67 26.39
CA LEU A 27 0.03 5.79 25.62
C LEU A 27 0.13 5.50 24.10
N TYR A 28 1.29 5.04 23.65
CA TYR A 28 1.46 4.65 22.24
C TYR A 28 0.54 3.50 21.86
N PHE A 29 0.41 2.49 22.71
CA PHE A 29 -0.53 1.40 22.50
C PHE A 29 -1.97 1.93 22.35
N LEU A 30 -2.42 2.78 23.26
CA LEU A 30 -3.79 3.31 23.23
C LEU A 30 -4.06 4.13 21.96
N VAL A 31 -3.14 5.03 21.62
CA VAL A 31 -3.27 5.87 20.42
C VAL A 31 -3.31 5.02 19.17
N MET A 32 -2.35 4.08 19.00
CA MET A 32 -2.30 3.21 17.83
C MET A 32 -3.48 2.26 17.75
N PHE A 33 -3.99 1.77 18.88
CA PHE A 33 -5.20 0.96 18.93
C PHE A 33 -6.44 1.73 18.46
N ILE A 34 -6.62 2.96 18.96
CA ILE A 34 -7.74 3.82 18.54
C ILE A 34 -7.65 4.10 17.03
N VAL A 35 -6.47 4.48 16.52
CA VAL A 35 -6.26 4.74 15.10
C VAL A 35 -6.58 3.51 14.26
N TYR A 36 -6.09 2.33 14.67
CA TYR A 36 -6.37 1.08 13.95
C TYR A 36 -7.87 0.76 13.90
N VAL A 37 -8.57 0.87 15.03
CA VAL A 37 -10.03 0.65 15.09
C VAL A 37 -10.77 1.65 14.21
N LEU A 38 -10.38 2.93 14.23
CA LEU A 38 -10.98 3.95 13.36
C LEU A 38 -10.77 3.64 11.87
N ILE A 39 -9.57 3.20 11.47
CA ILE A 39 -9.29 2.78 10.09
C ILE A 39 -10.20 1.61 9.70
N LEU A 40 -10.26 0.56 10.51
CA LEU A 40 -11.09 -0.60 10.22
C LEU A 40 -12.57 -0.25 10.12
N CYS A 41 -13.10 0.50 11.11
CA CYS A 41 -14.52 0.86 11.15
C CYS A 41 -14.90 1.76 9.98
N SER A 42 -14.15 2.84 9.72
CA SER A 42 -14.48 3.79 8.66
C SER A 42 -14.44 3.13 7.28
N ASN A 43 -13.37 2.39 6.96
CA ASN A 43 -13.25 1.69 5.68
C ASN A 43 -14.34 0.62 5.51
N SER A 44 -14.62 -0.17 6.57
CA SER A 44 -15.64 -1.22 6.51
C SER A 44 -17.05 -0.66 6.35
N ILE A 45 -17.38 0.46 7.02
CA ILE A 45 -18.70 1.11 6.86
C ILE A 45 -18.91 1.56 5.40
N ILE A 46 -17.90 2.22 4.80
CA ILE A 46 -18.01 2.69 3.41
C ILE A 46 -18.11 1.50 2.45
N LEU A 47 -17.32 0.44 2.66
CA LEU A 47 -17.42 -0.80 1.89
C LEU A 47 -18.83 -1.42 1.96
N CYS A 48 -19.43 -1.50 3.15
CA CYS A 48 -20.78 -1.98 3.34
C CYS A 48 -21.81 -1.11 2.58
N ILE A 49 -21.67 0.22 2.64
CA ILE A 49 -22.56 1.14 1.90
C ILE A 49 -22.46 0.91 0.39
N ILE A 50 -21.24 0.80 -0.16
CA ILE A 50 -21.02 0.51 -1.59
C ILE A 50 -21.63 -0.84 -1.97
N TRP A 51 -21.49 -1.86 -1.10
CA TRP A 51 -22.03 -3.20 -1.36
C TRP A 51 -23.56 -3.22 -1.39
N ILE A 52 -24.22 -2.54 -0.44
CA ILE A 52 -25.68 -2.55 -0.29
C ILE A 52 -26.36 -1.74 -1.41
N HIS A 53 -25.79 -0.61 -1.79
CA HIS A 53 -26.42 0.32 -2.72
C HIS A 53 -26.01 0.04 -4.17
N LYS A 54 -26.88 -0.61 -4.94
CA LYS A 54 -26.64 -0.92 -6.37
C LYS A 54 -26.36 0.31 -7.24
N SER A 55 -26.83 1.49 -6.84
CA SER A 55 -26.55 2.77 -7.53
C SER A 55 -25.06 3.15 -7.44
N LEU A 56 -24.30 2.59 -6.49
CA LEU A 56 -22.88 2.79 -6.32
C LEU A 56 -22.02 1.73 -7.02
N HIS A 57 -22.58 0.94 -7.95
CA HIS A 57 -21.81 -0.06 -8.70
C HIS A 57 -21.24 0.47 -10.02
N GLU A 58 -20.98 1.78 -10.09
CA GLU A 58 -20.22 2.39 -11.18
C GLU A 58 -18.72 2.13 -11.03
N PRO A 59 -17.93 2.15 -12.13
CA PRO A 59 -16.48 1.86 -12.11
C PRO A 59 -15.71 2.62 -11.03
N MET A 60 -16.02 3.90 -10.83
CA MET A 60 -15.37 4.73 -9.79
C MET A 60 -15.50 4.13 -8.39
N TYR A 61 -16.72 3.74 -7.99
CA TYR A 61 -16.96 3.20 -6.65
C TYR A 61 -16.34 1.81 -6.46
N ILE A 62 -16.16 1.05 -7.54
CA ILE A 62 -15.44 -0.23 -7.50
C ILE A 62 -13.96 0.01 -7.19
N PHE A 63 -13.33 1.02 -7.79
CA PHE A 63 -11.95 1.40 -7.46
C PHE A 63 -11.81 1.94 -6.04
N ILE A 64 -12.80 2.74 -5.56
CA ILE A 64 -12.84 3.19 -4.17
C ILE A 64 -12.94 1.99 -3.23
N ALA A 65 -13.82 1.03 -3.49
CA ALA A 65 -13.94 -0.18 -2.69
C ALA A 65 -12.63 -0.98 -2.64
N ALA A 66 -11.91 -1.07 -3.78
CA ALA A 66 -10.62 -1.71 -3.85
C ALA A 66 -9.56 -0.98 -3.00
N LEU A 67 -9.52 0.36 -3.02
CA LEU A 67 -8.64 1.17 -2.18
C LEU A 67 -8.94 0.99 -0.68
N LEU A 68 -10.21 0.99 -0.29
CA LEU A 68 -10.62 0.77 1.10
C LEU A 68 -10.22 -0.62 1.59
N LEU A 69 -10.38 -1.65 0.74
CA LEU A 69 -9.93 -3.00 1.04
C LEU A 69 -8.40 -3.04 1.18
N ASN A 70 -7.67 -2.40 0.27
CA ASN A 70 -6.21 -2.29 0.33
C ASN A 70 -5.75 -1.62 1.63
N SER A 71 -6.41 -0.54 2.07
CA SER A 71 -6.13 0.16 3.33
C SER A 71 -6.36 -0.73 4.56
N ILE A 72 -7.43 -1.53 4.58
CA ILE A 72 -7.68 -2.52 5.65
C ILE A 72 -6.55 -3.56 5.70
N LEU A 73 -6.16 -4.12 4.56
CA LEU A 73 -5.09 -5.13 4.47
C LEU A 73 -3.74 -4.54 4.90
N PHE A 74 -3.41 -3.33 4.44
CA PHE A 74 -2.17 -2.63 4.78
C PHE A 74 -2.09 -2.36 6.29
N SER A 75 -3.16 -1.82 6.89
CA SER A 75 -3.23 -1.56 8.32
C SER A 75 -3.13 -2.85 9.13
N THR A 76 -3.81 -3.92 8.71
CA THR A 76 -3.79 -5.22 9.40
C THR A 76 -2.42 -5.92 9.30
N ASN A 77 -1.62 -5.60 8.29
CA ASN A 77 -0.25 -6.08 8.18
C ASN A 77 0.69 -5.47 9.24
N ILE A 78 0.44 -4.25 9.69
CA ILE A 78 1.35 -3.48 10.56
C ILE A 78 0.85 -3.44 12.01
N TYR A 79 -0.36 -2.94 12.23
CA TYR A 79 -0.86 -2.57 13.57
C TYR A 79 -0.92 -3.72 14.57
N PRO A 80 -1.40 -4.94 14.26
CA PRO A 80 -1.52 -6.01 15.24
C PRO A 80 -0.18 -6.38 15.88
N LYS A 81 0.88 -6.50 15.04
CA LYS A 81 2.23 -6.81 15.54
C LYS A 81 2.79 -5.65 16.37
N LEU A 82 2.61 -4.41 15.91
CA LEU A 82 3.06 -3.21 16.59
C LEU A 82 2.40 -3.07 17.98
N LEU A 83 1.10 -3.34 18.08
CA LEU A 83 0.36 -3.31 19.35
C LEU A 83 0.86 -4.36 20.34
N ILE A 84 1.13 -5.58 19.87
CA ILE A 84 1.73 -6.64 20.70
C ILE A 84 3.10 -6.20 21.20
N ASP A 85 3.93 -5.60 20.33
CA ASP A 85 5.29 -5.18 20.68
C ASP A 85 5.31 -4.05 21.72
N PHE A 86 4.34 -3.13 21.72
CA PHE A 86 4.24 -2.09 22.76
C PHE A 86 3.93 -2.68 24.15
N LEU A 87 3.20 -3.78 24.23
CA LEU A 87 2.86 -4.43 25.49
C LEU A 87 3.93 -5.44 25.95
N SER A 88 4.79 -5.90 25.04
CA SER A 88 5.79 -6.92 25.31
C SER A 88 7.09 -6.30 25.86
N ASP A 89 7.76 -7.02 26.76
CA ASP A 89 9.08 -6.62 27.25
C ASP A 89 10.21 -6.91 26.25
N LYS A 90 9.99 -7.88 25.36
CA LYS A 90 10.91 -8.24 24.27
C LYS A 90 10.17 -8.18 22.93
N GLN A 91 10.69 -7.34 22.04
CA GLN A 91 10.13 -7.18 20.70
C GLN A 91 10.86 -8.13 19.75
N VAL A 92 10.24 -9.27 19.50
CA VAL A 92 10.79 -10.34 18.66
C VAL A 92 9.84 -10.74 17.56
N ILE A 93 10.38 -11.08 16.40
CA ILE A 93 9.62 -11.59 15.26
C ILE A 93 10.40 -12.75 14.61
N THR A 94 9.70 -13.75 14.09
CA THR A 94 10.37 -14.79 13.29
C THR A 94 10.79 -14.24 11.93
N HIS A 95 11.91 -14.72 11.40
CA HIS A 95 12.40 -14.29 10.09
C HIS A 95 11.33 -14.42 8.98
N SER A 96 10.61 -15.56 8.94
CA SER A 96 9.55 -15.80 7.93
C SER A 96 8.41 -14.77 8.04
N HIS A 97 7.99 -14.41 9.25
CA HIS A 97 6.95 -13.42 9.47
C HIS A 97 7.42 -12.02 9.09
N CYS A 98 8.68 -11.69 9.38
CA CYS A 98 9.30 -10.44 8.98
C CYS A 98 9.37 -10.29 7.45
N VAL A 99 9.79 -11.34 6.74
CA VAL A 99 9.82 -11.35 5.27
C VAL A 99 8.42 -11.21 4.67
N PHE A 100 7.42 -11.89 5.26
CA PHE A 100 6.02 -11.74 4.83
C PHE A 100 5.50 -10.30 5.07
N GLN A 101 5.77 -9.72 6.25
CA GLN A 101 5.40 -8.33 6.55
C GLN A 101 6.05 -7.34 5.58
N PHE A 102 7.33 -7.54 5.27
CA PHE A 102 8.06 -6.77 4.26
C PHE A 102 7.39 -6.88 2.88
N PHE A 103 7.10 -8.11 2.43
CA PHE A 103 6.42 -8.36 1.15
C PHE A 103 5.07 -7.63 1.11
N ALA A 104 4.20 -7.88 2.09
CA ALA A 104 2.87 -7.29 2.13
C ALA A 104 2.90 -5.75 2.24
N TYR A 105 3.85 -5.18 2.99
CA TYR A 105 4.03 -3.74 3.12
C TYR A 105 4.31 -3.07 1.78
N TYR A 106 5.30 -3.56 1.04
CA TYR A 106 5.67 -2.95 -0.25
C TYR A 106 4.69 -3.27 -1.36
N SER A 107 4.14 -4.46 -1.39
CA SER A 107 3.15 -4.90 -2.38
C SER A 107 1.85 -4.10 -2.26
N LEU A 108 1.26 -4.01 -1.07
CA LEU A 108 0.03 -3.25 -0.84
C LEU A 108 0.25 -1.74 -1.01
N GLY A 109 1.40 -1.21 -0.55
CA GLY A 109 1.74 0.19 -0.78
C GLY A 109 1.87 0.54 -2.27
N ALA A 110 2.49 -0.32 -3.07
CA ALA A 110 2.59 -0.15 -4.52
C ALA A 110 1.22 -0.31 -5.21
N SER A 111 0.39 -1.25 -4.75
CA SER A 111 -0.98 -1.45 -5.25
C SER A 111 -1.84 -0.21 -5.07
N GLU A 112 -1.66 0.55 -3.98
CA GLU A 112 -2.38 1.79 -3.75
C GLU A 112 -2.12 2.83 -4.86
N PHE A 113 -0.86 3.02 -5.27
CA PHE A 113 -0.53 3.94 -6.37
C PHE A 113 -1.13 3.51 -7.72
N LEU A 114 -1.17 2.21 -8.02
CA LEU A 114 -1.78 1.71 -9.24
C LEU A 114 -3.32 1.82 -9.20
N LEU A 115 -3.95 1.58 -8.07
CA LEU A 115 -5.39 1.80 -7.89
C LEU A 115 -5.76 3.28 -8.05
N LEU A 116 -4.96 4.20 -7.47
CA LEU A 116 -5.14 5.63 -7.66
C LEU A 116 -4.96 6.05 -9.13
N SER A 117 -4.01 5.43 -9.84
CA SER A 117 -3.81 5.67 -11.28
C SER A 117 -5.01 5.18 -12.10
N ALA A 118 -5.57 4.02 -11.76
CA ALA A 118 -6.78 3.51 -12.41
C ALA A 118 -7.98 4.43 -12.17
N MET A 119 -8.12 4.98 -10.96
CA MET A 119 -9.15 6.01 -10.66
C MET A 119 -8.92 7.30 -11.45
N ALA A 120 -7.67 7.77 -11.56
CA ALA A 120 -7.34 8.95 -12.34
C ALA A 120 -7.65 8.75 -13.83
N TYR A 121 -7.39 7.55 -14.35
CA TYR A 121 -7.77 7.15 -15.71
C TYR A 121 -9.29 7.14 -15.91
N ASP A 122 -10.04 6.56 -14.97
CA ASP A 122 -11.51 6.57 -14.98
C ASP A 122 -12.06 8.00 -15.07
N ARG A 123 -11.55 8.89 -14.21
CA ARG A 123 -11.93 10.33 -14.24
C ARG A 123 -11.57 11.00 -15.54
N TYR A 124 -10.37 10.74 -16.07
CA TYR A 124 -9.96 11.29 -17.36
C TYR A 124 -10.93 10.85 -18.49
N VAL A 125 -11.26 9.58 -18.58
CA VAL A 125 -12.17 9.10 -19.63
C VAL A 125 -13.58 9.68 -19.45
N SER A 126 -14.09 9.73 -18.22
CA SER A 126 -15.42 10.26 -17.90
C SER A 126 -15.58 11.73 -18.31
N ILE A 127 -14.56 12.54 -18.11
CA ILE A 127 -14.61 13.99 -18.36
C ILE A 127 -14.20 14.33 -19.80
N CYS A 128 -13.12 13.72 -20.29
CA CYS A 128 -12.54 14.07 -21.60
C CYS A 128 -13.16 13.30 -22.77
N LYS A 129 -13.79 12.14 -22.53
CA LYS A 129 -14.38 11.28 -23.56
C LYS A 129 -15.76 10.73 -23.15
N PRO A 130 -16.73 11.57 -22.77
CA PRO A 130 -18.00 11.13 -22.17
C PRO A 130 -18.79 10.20 -23.06
N LEU A 131 -18.81 10.42 -24.37
CA LEU A 131 -19.54 9.57 -25.34
C LEU A 131 -18.91 8.17 -25.49
N GLN A 132 -17.61 8.05 -25.23
CA GLN A 132 -16.90 6.77 -25.34
C GLN A 132 -16.76 6.06 -23.97
N TYR A 133 -17.15 6.72 -22.88
CA TYR A 133 -17.00 6.19 -21.54
C TYR A 133 -17.57 4.78 -21.35
N PRO A 134 -18.85 4.48 -21.76
CA PRO A 134 -19.41 3.15 -21.59
C PRO A 134 -18.68 2.06 -22.40
N THR A 135 -18.02 2.46 -23.49
CA THR A 135 -17.27 1.54 -24.36
C THR A 135 -15.87 1.26 -23.81
N ILE A 136 -15.21 2.27 -23.21
CA ILE A 136 -13.85 2.17 -22.67
C ILE A 136 -13.88 1.51 -21.28
N MET A 137 -14.75 2.01 -20.38
CA MET A 137 -14.84 1.55 -18.98
C MET A 137 -15.86 0.41 -18.81
N ARG A 138 -15.74 -0.64 -19.66
CA ARG A 138 -16.52 -1.86 -19.52
C ARG A 138 -16.10 -2.65 -18.27
N LYS A 139 -16.97 -3.52 -17.78
CA LYS A 139 -16.68 -4.40 -16.63
C LYS A 139 -15.37 -5.17 -16.81
N THR A 140 -15.09 -5.64 -18.02
CA THR A 140 -13.82 -6.34 -18.34
C THR A 140 -12.61 -5.43 -18.13
N THR A 141 -12.67 -4.18 -18.62
CA THR A 141 -11.56 -3.21 -18.44
C THR A 141 -11.32 -2.91 -16.97
N VAL A 142 -12.40 -2.66 -16.20
CA VAL A 142 -12.31 -2.43 -14.76
C VAL A 142 -11.69 -3.63 -14.04
N SER A 143 -12.14 -4.86 -14.35
CA SER A 143 -11.57 -6.08 -13.76
C SER A 143 -10.10 -6.27 -14.10
N VAL A 144 -9.68 -5.99 -15.33
CA VAL A 144 -8.27 -6.08 -15.75
C VAL A 144 -7.43 -5.03 -15.02
N LEU A 145 -7.90 -3.78 -14.91
CA LEU A 145 -7.20 -2.73 -14.17
C LEU A 145 -7.03 -3.09 -12.69
N LEU A 146 -8.07 -3.62 -12.05
CA LEU A 146 -8.00 -4.09 -10.66
C LEU A 146 -7.03 -5.25 -10.50
N PHE A 147 -7.10 -6.25 -11.38
CA PHE A 147 -6.20 -7.40 -11.36
C PHE A 147 -4.74 -6.96 -11.52
N CYS A 148 -4.45 -6.09 -12.49
CA CYS A 148 -3.10 -5.56 -12.70
C CYS A 148 -2.63 -4.72 -11.52
N ALA A 149 -3.52 -3.95 -10.88
CA ALA A 149 -3.16 -3.10 -9.74
C ALA A 149 -2.65 -3.88 -8.52
N TRP A 150 -3.01 -5.15 -8.35
CA TRP A 150 -2.48 -6.02 -7.29
C TRP A 150 -1.39 -6.96 -7.79
N ILE A 151 -1.59 -7.64 -8.90
CA ILE A 151 -0.67 -8.69 -9.36
C ILE A 151 0.68 -8.12 -9.83
N VAL A 152 0.69 -6.94 -10.47
CA VAL A 152 1.94 -6.35 -10.94
C VAL A 152 2.88 -6.02 -9.77
N PRO A 153 2.44 -5.29 -8.71
CA PRO A 153 3.26 -5.06 -7.54
C PRO A 153 3.68 -6.34 -6.81
N ASP A 154 2.75 -7.31 -6.68
CA ASP A 154 3.04 -8.60 -6.04
C ASP A 154 4.20 -9.31 -6.73
N CYS A 155 4.17 -9.40 -8.06
CA CYS A 155 5.23 -10.02 -8.85
C CYS A 155 6.56 -9.25 -8.75
N GLN A 156 6.52 -7.91 -8.77
CA GLN A 156 7.71 -7.08 -8.68
C GLN A 156 8.39 -7.16 -7.31
N VAL A 157 7.61 -7.14 -6.23
CA VAL A 157 8.13 -7.25 -4.86
C VAL A 157 8.54 -8.68 -4.53
N ALA A 158 7.90 -9.69 -5.12
CA ALA A 158 8.28 -11.09 -4.92
C ALA A 158 9.73 -11.38 -5.35
N LEU A 159 10.23 -10.76 -6.42
CA LEU A 159 11.59 -10.98 -6.91
C LEU A 159 12.67 -10.67 -5.87
N PRO A 160 12.77 -9.45 -5.30
CA PRO A 160 13.75 -9.16 -4.26
C PRO A 160 13.52 -9.99 -2.99
N VAL A 161 12.28 -10.31 -2.63
CA VAL A 161 11.97 -11.16 -1.48
C VAL A 161 12.51 -12.57 -1.68
N LEU A 162 12.32 -13.17 -2.84
CA LEU A 162 12.87 -14.50 -3.16
C LEU A 162 14.40 -14.51 -3.19
N MET A 163 15.03 -13.39 -3.54
CA MET A 163 16.49 -13.26 -3.43
C MET A 163 16.92 -13.22 -1.96
N LEU A 164 16.20 -12.47 -1.11
CA LEU A 164 16.50 -12.35 0.32
C LEU A 164 16.41 -13.70 1.03
N THR A 165 15.41 -14.52 0.74
CA THR A 165 15.22 -15.83 1.40
C THR A 165 16.34 -16.83 1.10
N LYS A 166 17.08 -16.65 0.01
CA LYS A 166 18.21 -17.53 -0.39
C LYS A 166 19.54 -17.13 0.25
N VAL A 167 19.61 -16.00 0.95
CA VAL A 167 20.86 -15.46 1.50
C VAL A 167 20.93 -15.67 2.99
N LYS A 168 22.13 -16.01 3.49
CA LYS A 168 22.39 -16.21 4.91
C LYS A 168 22.22 -14.89 5.68
N LEU A 169 21.64 -14.99 6.88
CA LEU A 169 21.52 -13.89 7.84
C LEU A 169 22.87 -13.65 8.53
N CYS A 170 23.28 -12.38 8.60
CA CYS A 170 24.50 -11.95 9.30
C CYS A 170 24.19 -11.15 10.58
N ARG A 171 23.00 -10.56 10.66
CA ARG A 171 22.55 -9.78 11.81
C ARG A 171 21.15 -10.24 12.22
N PHE A 172 20.85 -10.13 13.51
CA PHE A 172 19.58 -10.54 14.09
C PHE A 172 18.83 -9.38 14.74
N THR A 173 19.35 -8.15 14.57
CA THR A 173 18.77 -6.92 15.16
C THR A 173 18.34 -5.98 14.06
N LEU A 174 17.08 -5.55 14.11
CA LEU A 174 16.47 -4.59 13.19
C LEU A 174 16.33 -3.22 13.84
N ASN A 175 16.82 -2.19 13.17
CA ASN A 175 16.66 -0.80 13.59
C ASN A 175 15.31 -0.27 13.07
N GLY A 176 14.22 -0.51 13.80
CA GLY A 176 12.88 -0.10 13.41
C GLY A 176 11.80 -0.63 14.33
N LEU A 177 10.55 -0.28 14.05
CA LEU A 177 9.36 -0.71 14.79
C LEU A 177 8.64 -1.88 14.11
N PHE A 178 8.90 -2.09 12.83
CA PHE A 178 8.34 -3.17 12.00
C PHE A 178 9.31 -3.52 10.86
N CYS A 179 9.04 -4.62 10.16
CA CYS A 179 9.89 -5.08 9.06
C CYS A 179 9.67 -4.25 7.79
N ASN A 180 10.67 -3.43 7.46
CA ASN A 180 10.73 -2.58 6.28
C ASN A 180 12.08 -2.77 5.56
N ASN A 181 12.54 -1.79 4.80
CA ASN A 181 13.81 -1.84 4.06
C ASN A 181 15.05 -2.18 4.92
N THR A 182 14.98 -2.05 6.24
CA THR A 182 16.05 -2.45 7.17
C THR A 182 16.31 -3.96 7.16
N VAL A 183 15.36 -4.78 6.68
CA VAL A 183 15.52 -6.23 6.47
C VAL A 183 16.71 -6.53 5.54
N ASN A 184 17.00 -5.66 4.59
CA ASN A 184 18.15 -5.81 3.69
C ASN A 184 19.50 -5.79 4.43
N GLN A 185 19.56 -5.13 5.59
CA GLN A 185 20.78 -5.02 6.42
C GLN A 185 21.06 -6.28 7.24
N LEU A 186 20.09 -7.18 7.37
CA LEU A 186 20.25 -8.46 8.08
C LEU A 186 21.07 -9.46 7.28
N HIS A 187 21.10 -9.32 5.96
CA HIS A 187 21.66 -10.30 5.04
C HIS A 187 23.14 -9.99 4.73
N CYS A 188 23.93 -11.05 4.53
CA CYS A 188 25.37 -10.97 4.20
C CYS A 188 25.65 -10.55 2.75
N LEU A 189 24.67 -10.13 2.00
CA LEU A 189 24.83 -9.70 0.61
C LEU A 189 25.47 -8.32 0.50
N ASN A 190 26.34 -8.21 -0.50
CA ASN A 190 26.80 -6.90 -0.97
C ASN A 190 25.55 -6.14 -1.48
N SER A 191 25.06 -5.19 -0.68
CA SER A 191 23.74 -4.55 -0.78
C SER A 191 23.49 -3.78 -2.08
N ARG A 192 24.50 -3.65 -2.96
CA ARG A 192 24.44 -2.81 -4.17
C ARG A 192 23.42 -3.33 -5.20
N GLN A 193 23.41 -4.64 -5.47
CA GLN A 193 22.46 -5.21 -6.44
C GLN A 193 21.03 -5.13 -5.94
N LEU A 194 20.81 -5.46 -4.67
CA LEU A 194 19.49 -5.39 -4.05
C LEU A 194 18.98 -3.95 -3.96
N SER A 195 19.86 -2.98 -3.67
CA SER A 195 19.53 -1.55 -3.69
C SER A 195 19.16 -1.06 -5.09
N ILE A 196 19.85 -1.50 -6.12
CA ILE A 196 19.52 -1.15 -7.52
C ILE A 196 18.14 -1.70 -7.89
N ILE A 197 17.86 -2.97 -7.60
CA ILE A 197 16.54 -3.57 -7.84
C ILE A 197 15.46 -2.83 -7.08
N GLY A 198 15.69 -2.52 -5.80
CA GLY A 198 14.74 -1.75 -4.98
C GLY A 198 14.45 -0.35 -5.55
N VAL A 199 15.47 0.35 -6.06
CA VAL A 199 15.29 1.66 -6.72
C VAL A 199 14.51 1.52 -8.02
N ILE A 200 14.78 0.51 -8.84
CA ILE A 200 14.05 0.28 -10.09
C ILE A 200 12.57 0.01 -9.79
N VAL A 201 12.28 -0.89 -8.84
CA VAL A 201 10.91 -1.19 -8.41
C VAL A 201 10.22 0.06 -7.87
N LEU A 202 10.89 0.86 -7.03
CA LEU A 202 10.34 2.11 -6.49
C LEU A 202 10.00 3.11 -7.60
N LEU A 203 10.87 3.28 -8.60
CA LEU A 203 10.62 4.17 -9.74
C LEU A 203 9.43 3.70 -10.56
N ASP A 204 9.33 2.41 -10.82
CA ASP A 204 8.29 1.82 -11.65
C ASP A 204 6.91 1.87 -10.97
N VAL A 205 6.80 1.43 -9.71
CA VAL A 205 5.51 1.31 -9.04
C VAL A 205 5.04 2.56 -8.28
N THR A 206 5.91 3.56 -8.11
CA THR A 206 5.57 4.79 -7.39
C THR A 206 5.67 6.01 -8.29
N VAL A 207 6.83 6.25 -8.89
CA VAL A 207 7.07 7.48 -9.66
C VAL A 207 6.26 7.51 -10.95
N LEU A 208 6.24 6.42 -11.72
CA LEU A 208 5.46 6.36 -12.97
C LEU A 208 3.94 6.55 -12.73
N PRO A 209 3.29 5.85 -11.77
CA PRO A 209 1.89 6.09 -11.44
C PRO A 209 1.61 7.54 -11.02
N VAL A 210 2.46 8.14 -10.19
CA VAL A 210 2.30 9.54 -9.77
C VAL A 210 2.40 10.51 -10.95
N LEU A 211 3.38 10.32 -11.83
CA LEU A 211 3.50 11.14 -13.06
C LEU A 211 2.27 10.95 -13.96
N PHE A 212 1.76 9.74 -14.08
CA PHE A 212 0.53 9.46 -14.83
C PHE A 212 -0.68 10.17 -14.21
N ILE A 213 -0.84 10.13 -12.89
CA ILE A 213 -1.89 10.85 -12.17
C ILE A 213 -1.78 12.36 -12.46
N ILE A 214 -0.61 12.97 -12.30
CA ILE A 214 -0.38 14.38 -12.57
C ILE A 214 -0.73 14.71 -14.03
N PHE A 215 -0.27 13.91 -14.97
CA PHE A 215 -0.58 14.09 -16.40
C PHE A 215 -2.09 14.06 -16.66
N THR A 216 -2.81 13.09 -16.13
CA THR A 216 -4.27 12.97 -16.32
C THR A 216 -5.02 14.17 -15.73
N TYR A 217 -4.64 14.65 -14.55
CA TYR A 217 -5.24 15.83 -13.94
C TYR A 217 -4.92 17.13 -14.70
N MET A 218 -3.70 17.29 -15.19
CA MET A 218 -3.35 18.43 -16.04
C MET A 218 -4.22 18.45 -17.31
N ARG A 219 -4.43 17.29 -17.94
CA ARG A 219 -5.35 17.16 -19.10
C ARG A 219 -6.79 17.50 -18.77
N ILE A 220 -7.30 17.03 -17.63
CA ILE A 220 -8.64 17.35 -17.14
C ILE A 220 -8.79 18.87 -16.91
N LEU A 221 -7.82 19.50 -16.25
CA LEU A 221 -7.83 20.94 -15.97
C LEU A 221 -7.81 21.79 -17.26
N ILE A 222 -6.99 21.43 -18.25
CA ILE A 222 -6.93 22.11 -19.52
C ILE A 222 -8.29 22.08 -20.23
N ILE A 223 -8.92 20.90 -20.29
CA ILE A 223 -10.23 20.72 -20.93
C ILE A 223 -11.33 21.46 -20.13
N ALA A 224 -11.30 21.38 -18.80
CA ALA A 224 -12.24 22.08 -17.94
C ALA A 224 -12.13 23.60 -18.09
N TYR A 225 -10.91 24.13 -18.26
CA TYR A 225 -10.68 25.56 -18.49
C TYR A 225 -11.22 26.03 -19.85
N GLN A 226 -11.11 25.19 -20.88
CA GLN A 226 -11.58 25.49 -22.24
C GLN A 226 -13.10 25.28 -22.42
N SER A 227 -13.77 24.66 -21.45
CA SER A 227 -15.19 24.30 -21.53
C SER A 227 -16.08 25.29 -20.78
N CYS A 228 -17.38 25.35 -21.13
CA CYS A 228 -18.38 26.17 -20.43
C CYS A 228 -18.52 25.78 -18.94
N GLY A 229 -19.00 26.74 -18.11
CA GLY A 229 -19.01 26.72 -16.66
C GLY A 229 -19.52 25.43 -15.97
N GLU A 230 -20.51 24.72 -16.53
CA GLU A 230 -21.03 23.48 -15.94
C GLU A 230 -20.02 22.32 -15.93
N VAL A 231 -19.24 22.15 -17.00
CA VAL A 231 -18.20 21.11 -17.09
C VAL A 231 -17.07 21.42 -16.12
N ARG A 232 -16.74 22.69 -15.93
CA ARG A 232 -15.75 23.18 -14.99
C ARG A 232 -16.12 22.84 -13.53
N ILE A 233 -17.41 23.04 -13.16
CA ILE A 233 -17.90 22.72 -11.81
C ILE A 233 -17.87 21.20 -11.57
N LYS A 234 -18.34 20.40 -12.52
CA LYS A 234 -18.30 18.93 -12.44
C LYS A 234 -16.87 18.40 -12.35
N ALA A 235 -15.93 18.94 -13.12
CA ALA A 235 -14.53 18.57 -13.05
C ALA A 235 -13.93 18.89 -11.68
N ALA A 236 -14.17 20.07 -11.12
CA ALA A 236 -13.70 20.47 -9.82
C ALA A 236 -14.26 19.57 -8.70
N GLN A 237 -15.57 19.32 -8.69
CA GLN A 237 -16.23 18.47 -7.68
C GLN A 237 -15.73 17.02 -7.71
N THR A 238 -15.30 16.53 -8.86
CA THR A 238 -14.84 15.15 -9.05
C THR A 238 -13.34 15.00 -8.74
N CYS A 239 -12.53 16.02 -9.05
CA CYS A 239 -11.08 15.96 -8.87
C CYS A 239 -10.63 16.31 -7.44
N LEU A 240 -11.34 17.22 -6.75
CA LEU A 240 -11.00 17.66 -5.39
C LEU A 240 -10.92 16.51 -4.36
N PRO A 241 -11.92 15.60 -4.25
CA PRO A 241 -11.85 14.49 -3.30
C PRO A 241 -10.68 13.55 -3.57
N HIS A 242 -10.38 13.31 -4.84
CA HIS A 242 -9.27 12.44 -5.22
C HIS A 242 -7.90 13.07 -4.93
N LEU A 243 -7.74 14.35 -5.20
CA LEU A 243 -6.51 15.08 -4.87
C LEU A 243 -6.28 15.16 -3.36
N SER A 244 -7.35 15.34 -2.57
CA SER A 244 -7.24 15.31 -1.11
C SER A 244 -6.82 13.93 -0.61
N TYR A 245 -7.34 12.85 -1.19
CA TYR A 245 -6.95 11.48 -0.82
C TYR A 245 -5.48 11.21 -1.17
N VAL A 246 -5.02 11.60 -2.37
CA VAL A 246 -3.61 11.48 -2.77
C VAL A 246 -2.70 12.26 -1.83
N SER A 247 -3.09 13.49 -1.41
CA SER A 247 -2.28 14.30 -0.50
C SER A 247 -2.23 13.75 0.93
N THR A 248 -3.30 13.12 1.42
CA THR A 248 -3.35 12.52 2.76
C THR A 248 -2.68 11.15 2.81
N GLY A 249 -2.71 10.37 1.74
CA GLY A 249 -2.03 9.07 1.64
C GLY A 249 -0.49 9.18 1.72
N TYR A 250 0.08 10.36 1.42
CA TYR A 250 1.51 10.63 1.63
C TYR A 250 1.89 10.98 3.07
N MET A 251 0.94 11.21 3.98
CA MET A 251 1.18 11.61 5.37
C MET A 251 0.92 10.49 6.39
N ALA A 252 0.46 9.33 5.97
CA ALA A 252 0.24 8.14 6.81
C ALA A 252 1.31 7.07 6.57
#